data_32151947fd96336c8bbd38b25d02493a
#
_entry.id   32151947fd96336c8bbd38b25d02493a
#
_cell.length_a   1.000
_cell.length_b   1.000
_cell.length_c   1.000
_cell.angle_alpha   90.00
_cell.angle_beta   90.00
_cell.angle_gamma   90.00
#
_symmetry.space_group_name_H-M   'P 1'
#
loop_
_entity.id
_entity.type
_entity.pdbx_description
1 polymer ?
#
loop_
_entity_poly.entity_id
_entity_poly.type
_entity_poly.pdbx_seq_one_letter_code
_entity_poly.pdbx_strand_id
1 'polypeptide(L)'
;MITRRGFLKASLAGGLIASSPRSALQLLASPAYVAMNTPLLNLAAGEKLFTILHTNDTHSQIDPIPANDRTYPDKGGVARRATLVKRIRKENPNTLLIDAGDVFQGTPYFNFYKGEVEYKAMSLIGYDVVTLGNHDFDNGVDALAAAMKFANFDFVSCNYDVHGTPLESRVKPYVVRVIAGVRVGLFGMGVSPDNLITPANFKGVTYNDPVNAARDAVSALRGRERCTVVIGMSHLGYYPDARAGGVGDSQVAAQVDGIDFIASGHTHTFMKEPVITKTPSGGNTIIFQVGRSGIYVGRVDMKIRDGKVVASAGRLLDLREV
;
A
#
# COMPACT_ATOMS: atom_id res chain seq x y z
N MET A 1 -21.01 -3.72 49.45
CA MET A 1 -19.71 -4.42 49.24
C MET A 1 -19.99 -5.81 48.75
N ILE A 2 -19.85 -6.07 47.44
CA ILE A 2 -20.03 -7.40 46.87
C ILE A 2 -18.65 -7.83 46.36
N THR A 3 -18.17 -8.93 46.92
CA THR A 3 -16.83 -9.47 46.73
C THR A 3 -16.70 -10.26 45.44
N ARG A 4 -15.52 -10.19 44.84
CA ARG A 4 -15.09 -10.78 43.54
C ARG A 4 -15.18 -12.32 43.38
N ARG A 5 -15.93 -13.05 44.22
CA ARG A 5 -15.98 -14.54 44.21
C ARG A 5 -17.33 -15.15 43.82
N GLY A 6 -18.31 -14.36 43.35
CA GLY A 6 -19.68 -14.84 43.05
C GLY A 6 -20.04 -15.04 41.58
N PHE A 7 -19.10 -14.97 40.61
CA PHE A 7 -19.47 -14.96 39.18
C PHE A 7 -19.07 -16.23 38.38
N LEU A 8 -18.80 -17.31 39.05
CA LEU A 8 -18.42 -18.57 38.39
C LEU A 8 -19.20 -19.76 38.94
N LYS A 9 -20.52 -19.82 38.72
CA LYS A 9 -21.34 -21.03 38.82
C LYS A 9 -22.78 -20.72 38.42
N ALA A 10 -23.10 -20.89 37.14
CA ALA A 10 -24.43 -21.26 36.62
C ALA A 10 -24.40 -21.16 35.10
N SER A 11 -24.39 -22.30 34.44
CA SER A 11 -25.20 -22.59 33.26
C SER A 11 -24.69 -23.90 32.58
N LEU A 12 -25.08 -24.99 33.16
CA LEU A 12 -25.15 -26.29 32.49
C LEU A 12 -26.61 -26.77 32.72
N ALA A 13 -27.45 -26.63 31.68
CA ALA A 13 -28.65 -27.40 31.47
C ALA A 13 -29.26 -27.09 30.09
N GLY A 14 -29.11 -27.94 29.15
CA GLY A 14 -30.10 -28.76 28.45
C GLY A 14 -31.04 -28.04 27.47
N GLY A 15 -30.91 -28.35 26.18
CA GLY A 15 -31.90 -28.05 25.16
C GLY A 15 -31.48 -28.60 23.79
N LEU A 16 -31.73 -29.92 23.56
CA LEU A 16 -31.77 -30.51 22.24
C LEU A 16 -32.91 -29.89 21.44
N ILE A 17 -32.61 -29.22 20.33
CA ILE A 17 -33.59 -28.93 19.27
C ILE A 17 -33.01 -29.39 17.94
N ALA A 18 -33.86 -30.15 17.23
CA ALA A 18 -33.60 -30.95 16.04
C ALA A 18 -33.03 -30.14 14.84
N SER A 19 -32.16 -30.82 14.13
CA SER A 19 -31.49 -30.47 12.89
C SER A 19 -32.42 -30.28 11.71
N SER A 20 -32.29 -29.17 11.00
CA SER A 20 -32.50 -29.08 9.57
C SER A 20 -31.14 -28.85 8.88
N PRO A 21 -30.87 -29.46 7.70
CA PRO A 21 -29.61 -29.29 7.02
C PRO A 21 -29.59 -27.93 6.34
N ARG A 22 -29.11 -26.89 7.03
CA ARG A 22 -28.72 -25.63 6.37
C ARG A 22 -27.31 -25.81 5.86
N SER A 23 -27.21 -25.65 4.52
CA SER A 23 -25.99 -25.48 3.77
C SER A 23 -24.86 -24.87 4.60
N ALA A 24 -23.78 -25.64 4.75
CA ALA A 24 -22.51 -25.15 5.25
C ALA A 24 -21.96 -24.13 4.23
N LEU A 25 -22.39 -22.88 4.34
CA LEU A 25 -21.60 -21.77 3.85
C LEU A 25 -20.34 -21.81 4.74
N GLN A 26 -19.24 -22.34 4.19
CA GLN A 26 -17.93 -22.17 4.77
C GLN A 26 -17.73 -20.66 4.95
N LEU A 27 -17.85 -20.18 6.17
CA LEU A 27 -17.20 -18.94 6.58
C LEU A 27 -15.71 -19.16 6.27
N LEU A 28 -15.27 -18.61 5.14
CA LEU A 28 -13.85 -18.44 4.86
C LEU A 28 -13.36 -17.53 5.97
N ALA A 29 -12.75 -18.11 6.98
CA ALA A 29 -12.10 -17.33 8.03
C ALA A 29 -11.12 -16.38 7.35
N SER A 30 -11.31 -15.08 7.52
CA SER A 30 -10.34 -14.10 7.07
C SER A 30 -8.97 -14.48 7.62
N PRO A 31 -7.89 -14.42 6.83
CA PRO A 31 -6.57 -14.79 7.30
C PRO A 31 -6.24 -14.06 8.60
N ALA A 32 -5.73 -14.80 9.58
CA ALA A 32 -5.38 -14.21 10.87
C ALA A 32 -4.27 -13.18 10.67
N TYR A 33 -4.58 -11.91 10.93
CA TYR A 33 -3.54 -10.88 11.07
C TYR A 33 -2.91 -11.02 12.45
N VAL A 34 -1.60 -11.16 12.47
CA VAL A 34 -0.82 -11.15 13.71
C VAL A 34 0.05 -9.89 13.68
N ALA A 35 -0.27 -8.92 14.54
CA ALA A 35 0.62 -7.79 14.77
C ALA A 35 1.90 -8.31 15.42
N MET A 36 2.99 -8.38 14.66
CA MET A 36 4.28 -8.86 15.15
C MET A 36 5.38 -7.91 14.71
N ASN A 37 6.24 -7.54 15.66
CA ASN A 37 7.53 -6.91 15.36
C ASN A 37 8.54 -7.88 14.70
N THR A 38 8.15 -9.14 14.49
CA THR A 38 9.01 -10.18 13.93
C THR A 38 8.41 -10.66 12.60
N PRO A 39 9.22 -10.77 11.53
CA PRO A 39 8.74 -11.31 10.24
C PRO A 39 8.21 -12.73 10.39
N LEU A 40 7.23 -13.11 9.54
CA LEU A 40 6.66 -14.46 9.49
C LEU A 40 7.62 -15.48 8.84
N LEU A 41 8.84 -15.62 9.37
CA LEU A 41 9.88 -16.46 8.77
C LEU A 41 9.69 -17.97 9.02
N ASN A 42 8.97 -18.36 10.06
CA ASN A 42 8.72 -19.78 10.35
C ASN A 42 7.60 -20.32 9.45
N LEU A 43 7.98 -21.03 8.37
CA LEU A 43 7.06 -21.61 7.40
C LEU A 43 6.81 -23.08 7.72
N ALA A 44 5.54 -23.48 7.74
CA ALA A 44 5.16 -24.91 7.74
C ALA A 44 5.36 -25.50 6.34
N ALA A 45 5.33 -26.84 6.26
CA ALA A 45 5.41 -27.53 4.97
C ALA A 45 4.31 -27.04 4.01
N GLY A 46 4.70 -26.71 2.78
CA GLY A 46 3.79 -26.18 1.75
C GLY A 46 3.47 -24.68 1.85
N GLU A 47 3.93 -23.98 2.90
CA GLU A 47 3.80 -22.53 2.99
C GLU A 47 4.90 -21.82 2.19
N LYS A 48 4.54 -20.66 1.61
CA LYS A 48 5.47 -19.74 0.99
C LYS A 48 5.32 -18.37 1.63
N LEU A 49 6.43 -17.63 1.74
CA LEU A 49 6.43 -16.25 2.18
C LEU A 49 6.34 -15.34 0.97
N PHE A 50 5.41 -14.39 1.01
CA PHE A 50 5.35 -13.23 0.14
C PHE A 50 5.60 -11.97 0.97
N THR A 51 6.62 -11.20 0.64
CA THR A 51 6.98 -9.96 1.34
C THR A 51 6.65 -8.76 0.47
N ILE A 52 5.95 -7.79 1.03
CA ILE A 52 5.72 -6.47 0.44
C ILE A 52 6.58 -5.48 1.20
N LEU A 53 7.44 -4.76 0.48
CA LEU A 53 8.11 -3.56 0.96
C LEU A 53 7.42 -2.36 0.33
N HIS A 54 7.15 -1.32 1.11
CA HIS A 54 6.55 -0.11 0.57
C HIS A 54 7.13 1.16 1.16
N THR A 55 7.13 2.20 0.33
CA THR A 55 7.40 3.58 0.69
C THR A 55 6.24 4.46 0.25
N ASN A 56 6.20 5.68 0.73
CA ASN A 56 5.28 6.73 0.35
C ASN A 56 5.93 8.08 0.63
N ASP A 57 5.50 9.13 -0.08
CA ASP A 57 5.86 10.51 0.23
C ASP A 57 7.38 10.68 0.39
N THR A 58 8.16 10.13 -0.54
CA THR A 58 9.62 10.18 -0.45
C THR A 58 10.16 11.58 -0.71
N HIS A 59 9.39 12.43 -1.41
CA HIS A 59 9.62 13.86 -1.55
C HIS A 59 11.05 14.22 -1.93
N SER A 60 11.55 13.53 -2.98
CA SER A 60 12.89 13.81 -3.51
C SER A 60 14.03 13.68 -2.48
N GLN A 61 13.77 13.02 -1.34
CA GLN A 61 14.78 12.83 -0.28
C GLN A 61 15.78 11.75 -0.70
N ILE A 62 16.83 12.16 -1.40
CA ILE A 62 17.90 11.29 -1.91
C ILE A 62 18.92 11.02 -0.80
N ASP A 63 19.45 12.07 -0.20
CA ASP A 63 20.40 11.95 0.91
C ASP A 63 19.69 11.62 2.23
N PRO A 64 20.39 11.09 3.22
CA PRO A 64 19.88 11.05 4.59
C PRO A 64 19.50 12.47 5.06
N ILE A 65 18.52 12.55 5.93
CA ILE A 65 18.17 13.80 6.61
C ILE A 65 19.42 14.27 7.39
N PRO A 66 19.75 15.58 7.37
CA PRO A 66 20.97 16.08 8.04
C PRO A 66 21.06 15.66 9.50
N ALA A 67 22.28 15.34 9.96
CA ALA A 67 22.53 14.88 11.32
C ALA A 67 22.17 15.91 12.40
N ASN A 68 22.05 17.20 12.04
CA ASN A 68 21.64 18.27 12.92
C ASN A 68 20.13 18.57 12.85
N ASP A 69 19.33 17.77 12.12
CA ASP A 69 17.88 17.89 12.14
C ASP A 69 17.34 17.59 13.56
N ARG A 70 16.36 18.39 14.00
CA ARG A 70 15.85 18.30 15.37
C ARG A 70 14.91 17.12 15.60
N THR A 71 14.27 16.63 14.53
CA THR A 71 13.20 15.62 14.63
C THR A 71 13.66 14.26 14.14
N TYR A 72 14.37 14.22 13.02
CA TYR A 72 14.75 12.98 12.35
C TYR A 72 16.24 12.95 11.96
N PRO A 73 17.18 13.22 12.89
CA PRO A 73 18.60 13.31 12.58
C PRO A 73 19.11 12.02 11.94
N ASP A 74 19.83 12.15 10.83
CA ASP A 74 20.52 11.06 10.11
C ASP A 74 19.59 9.90 9.70
N LYS A 75 18.28 10.16 9.46
CA LYS A 75 17.33 9.14 8.98
C LYS A 75 17.18 9.14 7.46
N GLY A 76 16.68 8.03 6.92
CA GLY A 76 16.41 7.90 5.50
C GLY A 76 17.65 7.65 4.65
N GLY A 77 17.58 8.12 3.40
CA GLY A 77 18.63 8.01 2.40
C GLY A 77 18.46 6.82 1.45
N VAL A 78 18.53 7.14 0.15
CA VAL A 78 18.33 6.19 -0.96
C VAL A 78 19.34 5.03 -0.91
N ALA A 79 20.62 5.28 -0.58
CA ALA A 79 21.66 4.25 -0.53
C ALA A 79 21.36 3.21 0.56
N ARG A 80 20.90 3.66 1.74
CA ARG A 80 20.51 2.75 2.83
C ARG A 80 19.27 1.94 2.43
N ARG A 81 18.29 2.57 1.79
CA ARG A 81 17.10 1.88 1.26
C ARG A 81 17.48 0.81 0.24
N ALA A 82 18.40 1.10 -0.68
CA ALA A 82 18.93 0.12 -1.62
C ALA A 82 19.57 -1.09 -0.93
N THR A 83 20.38 -0.86 0.10
CA THR A 83 21.01 -1.92 0.89
C THR A 83 19.97 -2.79 1.60
N LEU A 84 18.97 -2.16 2.25
CA LEU A 84 17.87 -2.85 2.92
C LEU A 84 17.10 -3.75 1.96
N VAL A 85 16.67 -3.20 0.81
CA VAL A 85 15.91 -3.95 -0.20
C VAL A 85 16.71 -5.12 -0.73
N LYS A 86 17.99 -4.92 -1.05
CA LYS A 86 18.89 -5.99 -1.50
C LYS A 86 19.03 -7.11 -0.46
N ARG A 87 19.17 -6.76 0.83
CA ARG A 87 19.24 -7.73 1.93
C ARG A 87 17.95 -8.55 2.02
N ILE A 88 16.78 -7.89 2.03
CA ILE A 88 15.49 -8.58 2.17
C ILE A 88 15.20 -9.46 0.96
N ARG A 89 15.50 -9.00 -0.26
CA ARG A 89 15.35 -9.84 -1.47
C ARG A 89 16.26 -11.07 -1.47
N LYS A 90 17.44 -10.98 -0.84
CA LYS A 90 18.31 -12.15 -0.64
C LYS A 90 17.71 -13.13 0.38
N GLU A 91 17.07 -12.62 1.43
CA GLU A 91 16.36 -13.44 2.43
C GLU A 91 15.10 -14.09 1.86
N ASN A 92 14.32 -13.34 1.07
CA ASN A 92 13.10 -13.78 0.41
C ASN A 92 13.00 -13.26 -1.02
N PRO A 93 13.27 -14.10 -2.05
CA PRO A 93 13.14 -13.71 -3.45
C PRO A 93 11.70 -13.30 -3.85
N ASN A 94 10.68 -13.77 -3.11
CA ASN A 94 9.29 -13.37 -3.32
C ASN A 94 8.98 -12.02 -2.65
N THR A 95 9.80 -11.00 -2.95
CA THR A 95 9.65 -9.65 -2.40
C THR A 95 9.24 -8.67 -3.49
N LEU A 96 8.14 -7.98 -3.26
CA LEU A 96 7.63 -6.86 -4.05
C LEU A 96 8.02 -5.54 -3.37
N LEU A 97 8.48 -4.56 -4.13
CA LEU A 97 8.76 -3.20 -3.64
C LEU A 97 7.88 -2.20 -4.37
N ILE A 98 7.04 -1.47 -3.65
CA ILE A 98 6.06 -0.53 -4.18
C ILE A 98 6.18 0.86 -3.53
N ASP A 99 5.62 1.88 -4.20
CA ASP A 99 5.56 3.23 -3.65
C ASP A 99 4.15 3.82 -3.82
N ALA A 100 3.65 4.48 -2.79
CA ALA A 100 2.30 5.03 -2.73
C ALA A 100 2.23 6.53 -3.16
N GLY A 101 3.17 6.99 -4.00
CA GLY A 101 3.14 8.33 -4.61
C GLY A 101 3.82 9.41 -3.79
N ASP A 102 3.81 10.63 -4.33
CA ASP A 102 4.57 11.80 -3.87
C ASP A 102 6.08 11.49 -3.81
N VAL A 103 6.58 11.00 -4.92
CA VAL A 103 8.02 10.81 -5.12
C VAL A 103 8.73 12.14 -5.27
N PHE A 104 8.07 13.11 -5.92
CA PHE A 104 8.61 14.42 -6.27
C PHE A 104 8.39 15.45 -5.17
N GLN A 105 9.05 16.62 -5.38
CA GLN A 105 8.97 17.80 -4.53
C GLN A 105 9.65 17.58 -3.15
N GLY A 106 10.17 18.65 -2.56
CA GLY A 106 10.70 18.66 -1.17
C GLY A 106 12.20 18.95 -1.05
N THR A 107 13.02 18.60 -2.04
CA THR A 107 14.46 18.89 -2.02
C THR A 107 14.95 19.58 -3.31
N PRO A 108 16.15 20.18 -3.31
CA PRO A 108 16.74 20.77 -4.52
C PRO A 108 16.91 19.79 -5.69
N TYR A 109 17.01 18.48 -5.44
CA TYR A 109 17.12 17.49 -6.53
C TYR A 109 15.97 17.61 -7.51
N PHE A 110 14.72 17.66 -7.03
CA PHE A 110 13.56 17.84 -7.91
C PHE A 110 13.58 19.18 -8.65
N ASN A 111 14.01 20.27 -7.99
CA ASN A 111 14.07 21.58 -8.64
C ASN A 111 15.02 21.61 -9.84
N PHE A 112 16.16 20.89 -9.74
CA PHE A 112 17.17 20.84 -10.82
C PHE A 112 16.90 19.74 -11.83
N TYR A 113 16.50 18.55 -11.41
CA TYR A 113 16.45 17.33 -12.25
C TYR A 113 15.04 16.89 -12.62
N LYS A 114 13.98 17.55 -12.09
CA LYS A 114 12.59 17.36 -12.51
C LYS A 114 12.09 15.90 -12.45
N GLY A 115 12.58 15.10 -11.51
CA GLY A 115 12.19 13.70 -11.31
C GLY A 115 13.14 12.68 -11.93
N GLU A 116 14.13 13.10 -12.72
CA GLU A 116 15.10 12.17 -13.33
C GLU A 116 15.90 11.40 -12.28
N VAL A 117 16.43 12.10 -11.26
CA VAL A 117 17.26 11.49 -10.21
C VAL A 117 16.44 10.51 -9.38
N GLU A 118 15.23 10.91 -9.02
CA GLU A 118 14.31 10.13 -8.23
C GLU A 118 13.96 8.80 -8.92
N TYR A 119 13.50 8.86 -10.16
CA TYR A 119 13.11 7.64 -10.89
C TYR A 119 14.29 6.76 -11.31
N LYS A 120 15.46 7.35 -11.59
CA LYS A 120 16.69 6.57 -11.79
C LYS A 120 17.10 5.83 -10.51
N ALA A 121 17.07 6.50 -9.36
CA ALA A 121 17.37 5.90 -8.08
C ALA A 121 16.39 4.77 -7.73
N MET A 122 15.08 4.98 -7.90
CA MET A 122 14.06 3.97 -7.70
C MET A 122 14.24 2.77 -8.65
N SER A 123 14.60 3.02 -9.91
CA SER A 123 14.91 1.97 -10.88
C SER A 123 16.12 1.13 -10.47
N LEU A 124 17.19 1.76 -9.96
CA LEU A 124 18.37 1.07 -9.45
C LEU A 124 18.11 0.25 -8.18
N ILE A 125 17.23 0.73 -7.29
CA ILE A 125 16.78 -0.01 -6.10
C ILE A 125 15.91 -1.20 -6.52
N GLY A 126 15.23 -1.10 -7.67
CA GLY A 126 14.35 -2.11 -8.21
C GLY A 126 12.93 -2.00 -7.68
N TYR A 127 12.34 -0.81 -7.69
CA TYR A 127 10.90 -0.67 -7.49
C TYR A 127 10.15 -1.43 -8.60
N ASP A 128 9.02 -2.04 -8.23
CA ASP A 128 8.23 -2.87 -9.14
C ASP A 128 7.01 -2.11 -9.69
N VAL A 129 6.29 -1.39 -8.80
CA VAL A 129 5.07 -0.63 -9.15
C VAL A 129 4.98 0.63 -8.27
N VAL A 130 4.52 1.72 -8.86
CA VAL A 130 4.37 3.03 -8.21
C VAL A 130 2.99 3.60 -8.54
N THR A 131 2.30 4.24 -7.59
CA THR A 131 1.13 5.06 -7.88
C THR A 131 1.50 6.54 -7.95
N LEU A 132 0.55 7.40 -8.28
CA LEU A 132 0.75 8.82 -8.42
C LEU A 132 0.18 9.57 -7.23
N GLY A 133 0.97 10.48 -6.65
CA GLY A 133 0.51 11.46 -5.69
C GLY A 133 0.26 12.83 -6.32
N ASN A 134 -0.17 13.81 -5.53
CA ASN A 134 -0.46 15.16 -6.03
C ASN A 134 0.82 15.92 -6.41
N HIS A 135 1.91 15.75 -5.67
CA HIS A 135 3.17 16.42 -5.98
C HIS A 135 3.91 15.84 -7.19
N ASP A 136 3.54 14.65 -7.65
CA ASP A 136 4.07 14.13 -8.91
C ASP A 136 3.64 14.98 -10.11
N PHE A 137 2.57 15.79 -9.96
CA PHE A 137 2.07 16.74 -10.97
C PHE A 137 2.62 18.18 -10.81
N ASP A 138 3.51 18.47 -9.89
CA ASP A 138 3.97 19.85 -9.61
C ASP A 138 4.57 20.56 -10.82
N ASN A 139 5.19 19.84 -11.74
CA ASN A 139 5.69 20.39 -13.02
C ASN A 139 4.77 20.12 -14.22
N GLY A 140 3.55 19.61 -13.98
CA GLY A 140 2.56 19.30 -15.00
C GLY A 140 2.72 17.93 -15.67
N VAL A 141 1.68 17.54 -16.41
CA VAL A 141 1.54 16.23 -17.08
C VAL A 141 2.69 15.94 -18.04
N ASP A 142 3.13 16.93 -18.83
CA ASP A 142 4.21 16.75 -19.82
C ASP A 142 5.55 16.46 -19.14
N ALA A 143 5.85 17.18 -18.05
CA ALA A 143 7.09 16.98 -17.29
C ALA A 143 7.09 15.63 -16.56
N LEU A 144 5.95 15.21 -16.00
CA LEU A 144 5.78 13.89 -15.40
C LEU A 144 6.01 12.78 -16.43
N ALA A 145 5.40 12.89 -17.62
CA ALA A 145 5.61 11.94 -18.72
C ALA A 145 7.08 11.88 -19.17
N ALA A 146 7.77 13.03 -19.18
CA ALA A 146 9.19 13.09 -19.50
C ALA A 146 10.04 12.40 -18.43
N ALA A 147 9.74 12.59 -17.14
CA ALA A 147 10.42 11.93 -16.03
C ALA A 147 10.21 10.40 -16.04
N MET A 148 9.01 9.93 -16.37
CA MET A 148 8.69 8.49 -16.47
C MET A 148 9.56 7.72 -17.45
N LYS A 149 10.27 8.37 -18.37
CA LYS A 149 11.23 7.73 -19.28
C LYS A 149 12.44 7.15 -18.54
N PHE A 150 12.74 7.64 -17.35
CA PHE A 150 13.84 7.15 -16.51
C PHE A 150 13.42 6.01 -15.56
N ALA A 151 12.13 5.68 -15.53
CA ALA A 151 11.58 4.60 -14.72
C ALA A 151 11.56 3.27 -15.49
N ASN A 152 12.00 2.18 -14.82
CA ASN A 152 11.91 0.81 -15.32
C ASN A 152 10.83 -0.01 -14.55
N PHE A 153 9.92 0.65 -13.87
CA PHE A 153 8.80 0.09 -13.12
C PHE A 153 7.46 0.54 -13.71
N ASP A 154 6.38 -0.16 -13.34
CA ASP A 154 5.03 0.21 -13.79
C ASP A 154 4.43 1.32 -12.92
N PHE A 155 3.60 2.17 -13.56
CA PHE A 155 2.76 3.16 -12.90
C PHE A 155 1.30 2.72 -12.94
N VAL A 156 0.58 2.90 -11.82
CA VAL A 156 -0.84 2.55 -11.71
C VAL A 156 -1.67 3.68 -11.12
N SER A 157 -2.84 3.92 -11.71
CA SER A 157 -3.90 4.74 -11.13
C SER A 157 -5.24 4.30 -11.73
N CYS A 158 -6.21 3.93 -10.89
CA CYS A 158 -7.53 3.54 -11.37
C CYS A 158 -8.54 4.70 -11.40
N ASN A 159 -8.26 5.79 -10.70
CA ASN A 159 -9.16 6.93 -10.58
C ASN A 159 -8.67 8.23 -11.26
N TYR A 160 -7.44 8.26 -11.75
CA TYR A 160 -6.98 9.27 -12.69
C TYR A 160 -7.08 8.72 -14.11
N ASP A 161 -8.10 9.16 -14.85
CA ASP A 161 -8.19 8.84 -16.28
C ASP A 161 -7.22 9.74 -17.05
N VAL A 162 -6.20 9.12 -17.61
CA VAL A 162 -5.11 9.78 -18.36
C VAL A 162 -5.26 9.64 -19.87
N HIS A 163 -6.41 9.17 -20.36
CA HIS A 163 -6.66 8.97 -21.79
C HIS A 163 -6.48 10.30 -22.56
N GLY A 164 -5.82 10.24 -23.70
CA GLY A 164 -5.51 11.41 -24.52
C GLY A 164 -4.40 12.31 -23.96
N THR A 165 -3.74 11.92 -22.88
CA THR A 165 -2.58 12.64 -22.32
C THR A 165 -1.26 11.90 -22.61
N PRO A 166 -0.10 12.56 -22.46
CA PRO A 166 1.22 11.89 -22.57
C PRO A 166 1.44 10.74 -21.58
N LEU A 167 0.60 10.62 -20.53
CA LEU A 167 0.69 9.55 -19.53
C LEU A 167 0.00 8.24 -19.96
N GLU A 168 -0.87 8.27 -20.97
CA GLU A 168 -1.71 7.13 -21.36
C GLU A 168 -0.95 5.83 -21.60
N SER A 169 0.23 5.92 -22.23
CA SER A 169 1.05 4.74 -22.51
C SER A 169 1.82 4.20 -21.28
N ARG A 170 1.87 4.96 -20.19
CA ARG A 170 2.69 4.66 -19.02
C ARG A 170 1.87 4.31 -17.77
N VAL A 171 0.71 4.92 -17.59
CA VAL A 171 -0.15 4.70 -16.42
C VAL A 171 -1.26 3.73 -16.76
N LYS A 172 -1.37 2.67 -15.98
CA LYS A 172 -2.39 1.62 -16.14
C LYS A 172 -3.37 1.67 -14.98
N PRO A 173 -4.64 1.25 -15.14
CA PRO A 173 -5.56 1.19 -14.01
C PRO A 173 -5.10 0.17 -12.95
N TYR A 174 -4.49 -0.92 -13.37
CA TYR A 174 -3.89 -1.95 -12.52
C TYR A 174 -2.85 -2.78 -13.28
N VAL A 175 -2.07 -3.54 -12.53
CA VAL A 175 -1.15 -4.56 -13.07
C VAL A 175 -1.28 -5.85 -12.28
N VAL A 176 -0.83 -6.98 -12.88
CA VAL A 176 -0.81 -8.29 -12.24
C VAL A 176 0.62 -8.83 -12.24
N ARG A 177 1.03 -9.40 -11.11
CA ARG A 177 2.30 -10.12 -10.93
C ARG A 177 2.05 -11.54 -10.45
N VAL A 178 2.97 -12.46 -10.73
CA VAL A 178 2.97 -13.81 -10.14
C VAL A 178 4.11 -13.89 -9.15
N ILE A 179 3.79 -13.99 -7.86
CA ILE A 179 4.77 -13.98 -6.77
C ILE A 179 4.41 -15.12 -5.80
N ALA A 180 5.39 -15.86 -5.31
CA ALA A 180 5.16 -17.03 -4.45
C ALA A 180 4.16 -18.03 -5.04
N GLY A 181 3.99 -18.05 -6.37
CA GLY A 181 3.08 -18.94 -7.09
C GLY A 181 1.61 -18.51 -7.07
N VAL A 182 1.30 -17.28 -6.64
CA VAL A 182 -0.05 -16.71 -6.69
C VAL A 182 -0.10 -15.46 -7.55
N ARG A 183 -1.27 -15.14 -8.09
CA ARG A 183 -1.52 -13.91 -8.82
C ARG A 183 -1.80 -12.78 -7.84
N VAL A 184 -1.00 -11.73 -7.91
CA VAL A 184 -1.07 -10.52 -7.10
C VAL A 184 -1.51 -9.37 -8.00
N GLY A 185 -2.67 -8.79 -7.73
CA GLY A 185 -3.16 -7.60 -8.41
C GLY A 185 -2.77 -6.34 -7.66
N LEU A 186 -2.32 -5.31 -8.38
CA LEU A 186 -1.97 -4.00 -7.81
C LEU A 186 -2.72 -2.92 -8.58
N PHE A 187 -3.39 -2.03 -7.88
CA PHE A 187 -4.04 -0.85 -8.45
C PHE A 187 -3.69 0.41 -7.67
N GLY A 188 -3.79 1.58 -8.30
CA GLY A 188 -3.45 2.86 -7.68
C GLY A 188 -4.67 3.72 -7.44
N MET A 189 -4.65 4.56 -6.40
CA MET A 189 -5.64 5.60 -6.11
C MET A 189 -4.93 6.92 -5.80
N GLY A 190 -5.34 8.01 -6.47
CA GLY A 190 -4.85 9.36 -6.22
C GLY A 190 -5.92 10.24 -5.56
N VAL A 191 -5.47 11.21 -4.77
CA VAL A 191 -6.32 12.19 -4.08
C VAL A 191 -7.00 13.13 -5.07
N SER A 192 -8.12 13.78 -4.69
CA SER A 192 -8.73 14.85 -5.50
C SER A 192 -7.69 15.93 -5.83
N PRO A 193 -7.61 16.38 -7.08
CA PRO A 193 -6.72 17.49 -7.45
C PRO A 193 -7.15 18.83 -6.84
N ASP A 194 -8.40 18.95 -6.36
CA ASP A 194 -8.98 20.17 -5.87
C ASP A 194 -8.16 20.74 -4.69
N ASN A 195 -7.76 22.00 -4.82
CA ASN A 195 -6.92 22.73 -3.85
C ASN A 195 -5.52 22.13 -3.58
N LEU A 196 -5.13 21.07 -4.29
CA LEU A 196 -3.82 20.40 -4.14
C LEU A 196 -2.96 20.51 -5.40
N ILE A 197 -3.55 20.46 -6.58
CA ILE A 197 -2.84 20.52 -7.86
C ILE A 197 -3.34 21.74 -8.63
N THR A 198 -2.40 22.56 -9.12
CA THR A 198 -2.77 23.65 -10.01
C THR A 198 -3.48 23.10 -11.25
N PRO A 199 -4.66 23.62 -11.64
CA PRO A 199 -5.43 23.08 -12.77
C PRO A 199 -4.63 22.96 -14.08
N ALA A 200 -3.71 23.88 -14.35
CA ALA A 200 -2.83 23.83 -15.52
C ALA A 200 -1.89 22.61 -15.49
N ASN A 201 -1.48 22.14 -14.30
CA ASN A 201 -0.58 21.02 -14.12
C ASN A 201 -1.30 19.65 -14.21
N PHE A 202 -2.64 19.64 -14.11
CA PHE A 202 -3.47 18.44 -14.21
C PHE A 202 -4.27 18.40 -15.51
N LYS A 203 -3.88 19.22 -16.49
CA LYS A 203 -4.60 19.40 -17.74
C LYS A 203 -4.74 18.09 -18.52
N GLY A 204 -5.98 17.74 -18.89
CA GLY A 204 -6.31 16.54 -19.67
C GLY A 204 -6.52 15.29 -18.82
N VAL A 205 -6.17 15.29 -17.55
CA VAL A 205 -6.47 14.19 -16.63
C VAL A 205 -7.87 14.40 -16.03
N THR A 206 -8.67 13.34 -15.98
CA THR A 206 -9.98 13.36 -15.32
C THR A 206 -9.90 12.61 -13.99
N TYR A 207 -10.34 13.26 -12.91
CA TYR A 207 -10.46 12.63 -11.60
C TYR A 207 -11.82 11.93 -11.48
N ASN A 208 -11.80 10.66 -11.10
CA ASN A 208 -12.99 9.85 -10.83
C ASN A 208 -13.06 9.52 -9.33
N ASP A 209 -14.28 9.23 -8.85
CA ASP A 209 -14.50 8.82 -7.46
C ASP A 209 -13.67 7.57 -7.12
N PRO A 210 -12.78 7.63 -6.11
CA PRO A 210 -11.83 6.57 -5.82
C PRO A 210 -12.50 5.30 -5.27
N VAL A 211 -13.66 5.39 -4.61
CA VAL A 211 -14.40 4.21 -4.10
C VAL A 211 -14.95 3.40 -5.27
N ASN A 212 -15.57 4.08 -6.24
CA ASN A 212 -16.12 3.42 -7.41
C ASN A 212 -15.02 2.83 -8.30
N ALA A 213 -13.97 3.60 -8.54
CA ALA A 213 -12.80 3.16 -9.31
C ALA A 213 -12.08 1.96 -8.65
N ALA A 214 -11.93 1.98 -7.32
CA ALA A 214 -11.37 0.85 -6.57
C ALA A 214 -12.27 -0.40 -6.66
N ARG A 215 -13.59 -0.23 -6.58
CA ARG A 215 -14.55 -1.34 -6.72
C ARG A 215 -14.43 -2.01 -8.09
N ASP A 216 -14.33 -1.21 -9.15
CA ASP A 216 -14.17 -1.71 -10.52
C ASP A 216 -12.82 -2.42 -10.71
N ALA A 217 -11.73 -1.83 -10.20
CA ALA A 217 -10.40 -2.43 -10.26
C ALA A 217 -10.36 -3.76 -9.50
N VAL A 218 -10.90 -3.82 -8.28
CA VAL A 218 -10.98 -5.06 -7.48
C VAL A 218 -11.84 -6.11 -8.17
N SER A 219 -12.99 -5.72 -8.72
CA SER A 219 -13.87 -6.63 -9.48
C SER A 219 -13.13 -7.25 -10.67
N ALA A 220 -12.38 -6.45 -11.43
CA ALA A 220 -11.55 -6.95 -12.53
C ALA A 220 -10.44 -7.89 -12.03
N LEU A 221 -9.71 -7.48 -10.98
CA LEU A 221 -8.60 -8.25 -10.42
C LEU A 221 -9.04 -9.58 -9.82
N ARG A 222 -10.13 -9.61 -9.04
CA ARG A 222 -10.66 -10.83 -8.44
C ARG A 222 -11.38 -11.73 -9.46
N GLY A 223 -12.19 -11.13 -10.34
CA GLY A 223 -13.02 -11.85 -11.33
C GLY A 223 -12.21 -12.29 -12.54
N ARG A 224 -11.89 -11.35 -13.43
CA ARG A 224 -11.22 -11.63 -14.70
C ARG A 224 -9.79 -12.11 -14.53
N GLU A 225 -9.01 -11.41 -13.70
CA GLU A 225 -7.60 -11.69 -13.48
C GLU A 225 -7.35 -12.81 -12.45
N ARG A 226 -8.36 -13.22 -11.68
CA ARG A 226 -8.29 -14.29 -10.66
C ARG A 226 -7.13 -14.10 -9.67
N CYS A 227 -6.90 -12.87 -9.23
CA CYS A 227 -5.86 -12.57 -8.27
C CYS A 227 -6.19 -13.12 -6.88
N THR A 228 -5.24 -13.82 -6.27
CA THR A 228 -5.33 -14.31 -4.88
C THR A 228 -5.12 -13.18 -3.88
N VAL A 229 -4.20 -12.27 -4.19
CA VAL A 229 -3.89 -11.08 -3.37
C VAL A 229 -4.20 -9.83 -4.20
N VAL A 230 -4.87 -8.86 -3.59
CA VAL A 230 -5.16 -7.55 -4.20
C VAL A 230 -4.63 -6.44 -3.30
N ILE A 231 -3.76 -5.62 -3.85
CA ILE A 231 -3.07 -4.52 -3.15
C ILE A 231 -3.54 -3.20 -3.75
N GLY A 232 -4.08 -2.32 -2.91
CA GLY A 232 -4.29 -0.91 -3.22
C GLY A 232 -3.03 -0.12 -2.89
N MET A 233 -2.55 0.68 -3.81
CA MET A 233 -1.50 1.66 -3.60
C MET A 233 -2.18 3.02 -3.59
N SER A 234 -2.26 3.65 -2.43
CA SER A 234 -3.17 4.78 -2.24
C SER A 234 -2.43 6.05 -1.82
N HIS A 235 -2.75 7.12 -2.54
CA HIS A 235 -2.34 8.47 -2.18
C HIS A 235 -3.55 9.33 -1.71
N LEU A 236 -4.52 8.69 -1.01
CA LEU A 236 -5.71 9.38 -0.46
C LEU A 236 -5.49 9.90 0.95
N GLY A 237 -4.54 9.31 1.68
CA GLY A 237 -4.39 9.48 3.12
C GLY A 237 -5.20 8.47 3.92
N TYR A 238 -4.75 8.17 5.13
CA TYR A 238 -5.49 7.26 6.01
C TYR A 238 -6.87 7.82 6.38
N TYR A 239 -6.94 9.11 6.71
CA TYR A 239 -8.18 9.89 6.81
C TYR A 239 -8.28 10.84 5.62
N PRO A 240 -9.49 11.31 5.28
CA PRO A 240 -9.66 12.31 4.23
C PRO A 240 -8.82 13.56 4.49
N ASP A 241 -8.21 14.10 3.44
CA ASP A 241 -7.60 15.44 3.53
C ASP A 241 -8.71 16.50 3.54
N ALA A 242 -8.74 17.33 4.60
CA ALA A 242 -9.74 18.37 4.76
C ALA A 242 -9.67 19.45 3.65
N ARG A 243 -8.54 19.59 2.95
CA ARG A 243 -8.34 20.56 1.87
C ARG A 243 -8.97 20.10 0.55
N ALA A 244 -8.77 18.83 0.22
CA ALA A 244 -9.25 18.23 -1.03
C ALA A 244 -10.68 17.68 -0.90
N GLY A 245 -11.13 17.39 0.31
CA GLY A 245 -12.37 16.64 0.54
C GLY A 245 -12.24 15.16 0.14
N GLY A 246 -13.37 14.51 -0.12
CA GLY A 246 -13.38 13.12 -0.59
C GLY A 246 -13.27 12.09 0.52
N VAL A 247 -12.60 10.98 0.26
CA VAL A 247 -12.47 9.82 1.16
C VAL A 247 -11.00 9.50 1.43
N GLY A 248 -10.74 8.90 2.61
CA GLY A 248 -9.44 8.32 2.94
C GLY A 248 -9.47 6.79 2.84
N ASP A 249 -8.31 6.17 3.03
CA ASP A 249 -8.14 4.72 2.91
C ASP A 249 -9.03 3.91 3.85
N SER A 250 -9.24 4.40 5.07
CA SER A 250 -10.14 3.77 6.04
C SER A 250 -11.58 3.69 5.53
N GLN A 251 -12.03 4.72 4.80
CA GLN A 251 -13.36 4.77 4.22
C GLN A 251 -13.47 3.93 2.95
N VAL A 252 -12.42 3.90 2.10
CA VAL A 252 -12.37 2.98 0.94
C VAL A 252 -12.43 1.53 1.42
N ALA A 253 -11.60 1.16 2.39
CA ALA A 253 -11.58 -0.20 2.95
C ALA A 253 -12.93 -0.61 3.57
N ALA A 254 -13.64 0.34 4.21
CA ALA A 254 -14.98 0.10 4.78
C ALA A 254 -16.10 0.00 3.71
N GLN A 255 -15.84 0.35 2.44
CA GLN A 255 -16.83 0.39 1.37
C GLN A 255 -16.53 -0.57 0.20
N VAL A 256 -15.32 -1.13 0.14
CA VAL A 256 -14.87 -1.99 -0.96
C VAL A 256 -14.39 -3.33 -0.41
N ASP A 257 -15.07 -4.40 -0.79
CA ASP A 257 -14.63 -5.76 -0.47
C ASP A 257 -13.48 -6.19 -1.37
N GLY A 258 -12.63 -7.09 -0.85
CA GLY A 258 -11.65 -7.80 -1.66
C GLY A 258 -10.30 -7.10 -1.79
N ILE A 259 -10.02 -6.05 -1.04
CA ILE A 259 -8.67 -5.49 -0.89
C ILE A 259 -8.01 -6.15 0.32
N ASP A 260 -6.85 -6.80 0.13
CA ASP A 260 -6.11 -7.44 1.24
C ASP A 260 -5.22 -6.44 1.97
N PHE A 261 -4.58 -5.53 1.22
CA PHE A 261 -3.65 -4.55 1.75
C PHE A 261 -3.75 -3.21 1.02
N ILE A 262 -3.67 -2.10 1.75
CA ILE A 262 -3.49 -0.75 1.22
C ILE A 262 -2.16 -0.20 1.73
N ALA A 263 -1.23 0.05 0.79
CA ALA A 263 -0.07 0.90 1.03
C ALA A 263 -0.53 2.35 0.90
N SER A 264 -0.53 3.08 2.01
CA SER A 264 -1.10 4.42 2.13
C SER A 264 -0.04 5.52 2.01
N GLY A 265 -0.43 6.71 1.54
CA GLY A 265 0.42 7.90 1.40
C GLY A 265 -0.31 9.19 1.77
N HIS A 266 0.19 10.35 1.28
CA HIS A 266 -0.40 11.69 1.31
C HIS A 266 -0.38 12.40 2.67
N THR A 267 -0.94 11.82 3.71
CA THR A 267 -1.07 12.50 5.02
C THR A 267 0.17 12.40 5.91
N HIS A 268 1.24 11.80 5.40
CA HIS A 268 2.52 11.61 6.11
C HIS A 268 2.36 10.93 7.49
N THR A 269 1.35 10.09 7.64
CA THR A 269 1.03 9.44 8.91
C THR A 269 2.10 8.38 9.26
N PHE A 270 2.74 8.53 10.41
CA PHE A 270 3.67 7.53 10.94
C PHE A 270 2.90 6.48 11.74
N MET A 271 2.51 5.40 11.10
CA MET A 271 1.92 4.25 11.78
C MET A 271 3.03 3.39 12.36
N LYS A 272 2.97 3.06 13.65
CA LYS A 272 3.91 2.13 14.29
C LYS A 272 3.70 0.70 13.83
N GLU A 273 2.45 0.36 13.55
CA GLU A 273 1.99 -0.94 13.07
C GLU A 273 0.81 -0.74 12.11
N PRO A 274 0.54 -1.69 11.20
CA PRO A 274 -0.63 -1.63 10.33
C PRO A 274 -1.94 -1.62 11.09
N VAL A 275 -2.95 -0.95 10.51
CA VAL A 275 -4.32 -0.93 11.03
C VAL A 275 -5.19 -1.88 10.21
N ILE A 276 -6.14 -2.54 10.86
CA ILE A 276 -7.12 -3.41 10.20
C ILE A 276 -8.46 -2.70 10.15
N THR A 277 -9.03 -2.59 8.96
CA THR A 277 -10.37 -2.07 8.73
C THR A 277 -11.30 -3.19 8.27
N LYS A 278 -12.51 -3.25 8.84
CA LYS A 278 -13.54 -4.19 8.40
C LYS A 278 -14.12 -3.76 7.06
N THR A 279 -14.30 -4.75 6.18
CA THR A 279 -14.95 -4.55 4.88
C THR A 279 -16.47 -4.79 5.00
N PRO A 280 -17.29 -4.40 3.98
CA PRO A 280 -18.74 -4.58 4.01
C PRO A 280 -19.19 -6.03 4.24
N SER A 281 -18.48 -7.02 3.68
CA SER A 281 -18.78 -8.45 3.86
C SER A 281 -18.26 -9.04 5.17
N GLY A 282 -17.62 -8.22 6.04
CA GLY A 282 -17.02 -8.66 7.30
C GLY A 282 -15.59 -9.18 7.18
N GLY A 283 -14.99 -9.09 5.99
CA GLY A 283 -13.57 -9.33 5.77
C GLY A 283 -12.67 -8.28 6.44
N ASN A 284 -11.39 -8.31 6.11
CA ASN A 284 -10.41 -7.35 6.64
C ASN A 284 -9.54 -6.79 5.51
N THR A 285 -9.28 -5.49 5.57
CA THR A 285 -8.23 -4.83 4.80
C THR A 285 -7.15 -4.31 5.77
N ILE A 286 -5.90 -4.60 5.47
CA ILE A 286 -4.75 -4.08 6.21
C ILE A 286 -4.37 -2.74 5.58
N ILE A 287 -4.17 -1.68 6.38
CA ILE A 287 -3.74 -0.36 5.92
C ILE A 287 -2.45 0.01 6.63
N PHE A 288 -1.45 0.49 5.87
CA PHE A 288 -0.17 0.88 6.46
C PHE A 288 0.40 2.11 5.73
N GLN A 289 0.71 3.17 6.49
CA GLN A 289 1.40 4.36 6.03
C GLN A 289 2.66 4.57 6.86
N VAL A 290 3.80 4.89 6.21
CA VAL A 290 5.12 4.84 6.85
C VAL A 290 5.80 6.21 6.97
N GLY A 291 4.97 7.24 7.08
CA GLY A 291 5.41 8.62 7.25
C GLY A 291 5.80 9.27 5.93
N ARG A 292 7.01 9.82 5.84
CA ARG A 292 7.49 10.56 4.66
C ARG A 292 9.01 10.53 4.54
N SER A 293 9.55 11.12 3.45
CA SER A 293 10.98 11.37 3.21
C SER A 293 11.83 10.09 3.24
N GLY A 294 11.19 8.91 3.04
CA GLY A 294 11.90 7.64 3.07
C GLY A 294 12.60 7.34 4.39
N ILE A 295 12.10 7.91 5.52
CA ILE A 295 12.64 7.70 6.87
C ILE A 295 12.54 6.23 7.27
N TYR A 296 11.43 5.60 6.90
CA TYR A 296 11.13 4.19 7.10
C TYR A 296 10.75 3.50 5.80
N VAL A 297 10.88 2.18 5.80
CA VAL A 297 10.25 1.29 4.82
C VAL A 297 9.24 0.43 5.56
N GLY A 298 8.03 0.34 5.05
CA GLY A 298 7.05 -0.61 5.55
C GLY A 298 7.35 -2.01 5.03
N ARG A 299 7.23 -3.01 5.89
CA ARG A 299 7.28 -4.42 5.51
C ARG A 299 5.99 -5.10 5.92
N VAL A 300 5.34 -5.77 4.98
CA VAL A 300 4.21 -6.64 5.22
C VAL A 300 4.55 -8.02 4.67
N ASP A 301 4.55 -9.01 5.56
CA ASP A 301 4.76 -10.42 5.21
C ASP A 301 3.40 -11.13 5.16
N MET A 302 3.17 -11.91 4.11
CA MET A 302 1.98 -12.75 3.94
C MET A 302 2.41 -14.20 3.76
N LYS A 303 1.86 -15.12 4.53
CA LYS A 303 2.00 -16.55 4.31
C LYS A 303 0.96 -17.04 3.32
N ILE A 304 1.42 -17.73 2.31
CA ILE A 304 0.60 -18.34 1.27
C ILE A 304 0.64 -19.84 1.43
N ARG A 305 -0.54 -20.48 1.56
CA ARG A 305 -0.72 -21.94 1.54
C ARG A 305 -1.88 -22.26 0.60
N ASP A 306 -1.70 -23.23 -0.31
CA ASP A 306 -2.72 -23.68 -1.27
C ASP A 306 -3.38 -22.53 -2.05
N GLY A 307 -2.55 -21.55 -2.47
CA GLY A 307 -2.99 -20.37 -3.22
C GLY A 307 -3.80 -19.36 -2.40
N LYS A 308 -3.77 -19.41 -1.07
CA LYS A 308 -4.51 -18.49 -0.19
C LYS A 308 -3.58 -17.82 0.82
N VAL A 309 -3.90 -16.58 1.22
CA VAL A 309 -3.26 -15.93 2.37
C VAL A 309 -3.79 -16.57 3.65
N VAL A 310 -2.90 -17.11 4.47
CA VAL A 310 -3.28 -17.77 5.74
C VAL A 310 -2.85 -16.99 6.98
N ALA A 311 -1.87 -16.08 6.85
CA ALA A 311 -1.46 -15.16 7.91
C ALA A 311 -0.77 -13.94 7.30
N SER A 312 -0.83 -12.81 7.98
CA SER A 312 -0.11 -11.58 7.62
C SER A 312 0.45 -10.91 8.85
N ALA A 313 1.60 -10.25 8.71
CA ALA A 313 2.21 -9.41 9.74
C ALA A 313 2.88 -8.19 9.10
N GLY A 314 2.92 -7.06 9.81
CA GLY A 314 3.54 -5.84 9.28
C GLY A 314 4.33 -5.09 10.33
N ARG A 315 5.40 -4.39 9.90
CA ARG A 315 6.26 -3.56 10.76
C ARG A 315 6.97 -2.46 9.99
N LEU A 316 7.42 -1.44 10.72
CA LEU A 316 8.37 -0.45 10.22
C LEU A 316 9.80 -1.00 10.21
N LEU A 317 10.58 -0.59 9.21
CA LEU A 317 12.03 -0.83 9.12
C LEU A 317 12.74 0.52 9.14
N ASP A 318 13.60 0.73 10.15
CA ASP A 318 14.48 1.92 10.21
C ASP A 318 15.70 1.69 9.32
N LEU A 319 15.98 2.60 8.41
CA LEU A 319 17.11 2.49 7.48
C LEU A 319 18.48 2.62 8.16
N ARG A 320 18.54 3.04 9.43
CA ARG A 320 19.79 3.06 10.21
C ARG A 320 20.20 1.69 10.74
N GLU A 321 19.30 0.71 10.69
CA GLU A 321 19.56 -0.68 11.13
C GLU A 321 20.16 -1.55 10.02
N VAL A 322 20.60 -0.92 8.92
CA VAL A 322 21.11 -1.60 7.71
C VAL A 322 22.61 -1.67 7.69
#